data_85e5e0d5a3a6586cabf272b32a99e5c8
#
_entry.id   85e5e0d5a3a6586cabf272b32a99e5c8
#
_cell.length_a   1.000
_cell.length_b   1.000
_cell.length_c   1.000
_cell.angle_alpha   90.00
_cell.angle_beta   90.00
_cell.angle_gamma   90.00
#
_symmetry.space_group_name_H-M   'P 1'
#
loop_
_entity.id
_entity.type
_entity.pdbx_description
1 polymer ?
#
loop_
_entity_poly.entity_id
_entity_poly.type
_entity_poly.pdbx_seq_one_letter_code
_entity_poly.pdbx_strand_id
1 'polypeptide(L)'
;MRIVFFGTPEFALPALEKLSSSPYRPLLVVTRPDSRQGRGLRLKPTPVKEKAFQLGIPVLTPQTLNEPSFLLELQVRTPDLFVVVAFSILPPDVLHIPKIGSINLHPSLLPSYRGPAPVERAIMAGEKVTGITVFLLTEKVDQGPILLQREVPINEEETGGELKNRLATKGADMLLELLPLIEKGQIKPINQVAAKASWAPKIKEADCLINWEDPAEKIKNQIRALNPSPGAFTFRQVGNGKVRIKIWKAKACSKRIPPGVIEVDNGNIYVGCGEGSLKIEVLQAEGKKPLSAEAFLRGNKVIKGEKWG
;
A
#
# COMPACT_ATOMS: atom_id res chain seq x y z
N MET A 1 -19.50 -13.86 18.17
CA MET A 1 -18.64 -14.47 17.12
C MET A 1 -17.18 -14.45 17.54
N ARG A 2 -16.47 -15.59 17.46
CA ARG A 2 -15.05 -15.78 17.86
C ARG A 2 -14.14 -15.42 16.69
N ILE A 3 -13.48 -14.28 16.76
CA ILE A 3 -12.66 -13.75 15.65
C ILE A 3 -11.18 -13.94 15.94
N VAL A 4 -10.42 -14.40 14.94
CA VAL A 4 -8.97 -14.29 14.88
C VAL A 4 -8.61 -13.26 13.81
N PHE A 5 -7.77 -12.30 14.17
CA PHE A 5 -7.34 -11.23 13.28
C PHE A 5 -5.94 -11.51 12.73
N PHE A 6 -5.79 -11.42 11.41
CA PHE A 6 -4.50 -11.54 10.71
C PHE A 6 -4.13 -10.20 10.11
N GLY A 7 -2.95 -9.67 10.45
CA GLY A 7 -2.48 -8.41 9.91
C GLY A 7 -1.00 -8.17 10.18
N THR A 8 -0.35 -7.29 9.41
CA THR A 8 1.08 -7.01 9.61
C THR A 8 1.40 -5.51 9.56
N PRO A 9 1.17 -4.78 8.44
CA PRO A 9 1.56 -3.38 8.32
C PRO A 9 0.52 -2.43 8.93
N GLU A 10 0.86 -1.15 8.92
CA GLU A 10 0.04 -0.05 9.41
C GLU A 10 -1.39 -0.04 8.82
N PHE A 11 -1.56 -0.50 7.58
CA PHE A 11 -2.87 -0.59 6.93
C PHE A 11 -3.90 -1.42 7.74
N ALA A 12 -3.43 -2.38 8.54
CA ALA A 12 -4.30 -3.23 9.35
C ALA A 12 -4.71 -2.60 10.70
N LEU A 13 -4.03 -1.53 11.13
CA LEU A 13 -4.25 -0.93 12.47
C LEU A 13 -5.66 -0.40 12.67
N PRO A 14 -6.27 0.39 11.76
CA PRO A 14 -7.62 0.91 11.97
C PRO A 14 -8.67 -0.20 12.16
N ALA A 15 -8.52 -1.31 11.41
CA ALA A 15 -9.41 -2.47 11.55
C ALA A 15 -9.24 -3.14 12.91
N LEU A 16 -8.01 -3.39 13.35
CA LEU A 16 -7.73 -3.98 14.66
C LEU A 16 -8.25 -3.10 15.80
N GLU A 17 -8.01 -1.78 15.76
CA GLU A 17 -8.48 -0.82 16.78
C GLU A 17 -10.00 -0.80 16.88
N LYS A 18 -10.70 -0.68 15.75
CA LYS A 18 -12.17 -0.64 15.73
C LYS A 18 -12.79 -1.96 16.21
N LEU A 19 -12.24 -3.10 15.76
CA LEU A 19 -12.70 -4.41 16.22
C LEU A 19 -12.46 -4.57 17.73
N SER A 20 -11.31 -4.11 18.26
CA SER A 20 -10.98 -4.26 19.68
C SER A 20 -11.93 -3.53 20.62
N SER A 21 -12.54 -2.43 20.18
CA SER A 21 -13.51 -1.62 20.93
C SER A 21 -14.98 -1.95 20.59
N SER A 22 -15.21 -3.04 19.90
CA SER A 22 -16.54 -3.50 19.46
C SER A 22 -16.91 -4.84 20.10
N PRO A 23 -18.17 -5.32 19.96
CA PRO A 23 -18.57 -6.68 20.32
C PRO A 23 -17.81 -7.78 19.56
N TYR A 24 -17.08 -7.41 18.51
CA TYR A 24 -16.29 -8.29 17.65
C TYR A 24 -14.79 -8.27 17.97
N ARG A 25 -14.45 -7.97 19.23
CA ARG A 25 -13.06 -7.96 19.70
C ARG A 25 -12.36 -9.27 19.36
N PRO A 26 -11.21 -9.23 18.66
CA PRO A 26 -10.46 -10.45 18.34
C PRO A 26 -9.98 -11.16 19.61
N LEU A 27 -10.13 -12.46 19.65
CA LEU A 27 -9.60 -13.29 20.73
C LEU A 27 -8.10 -13.56 20.58
N LEU A 28 -7.59 -13.38 19.37
CA LEU A 28 -6.19 -13.60 18.99
C LEU A 28 -5.83 -12.74 17.80
N VAL A 29 -4.60 -12.22 17.79
CA VAL A 29 -3.97 -11.58 16.65
C VAL A 29 -2.84 -12.45 16.13
N VAL A 30 -2.79 -12.65 14.83
CA VAL A 30 -1.68 -13.31 14.12
C VAL A 30 -0.96 -12.28 13.27
N THR A 31 0.34 -12.17 13.45
CA THR A 31 1.19 -11.27 12.66
C THR A 31 2.53 -11.92 12.34
N ARG A 32 3.29 -11.33 11.43
CA ARG A 32 4.63 -11.84 11.11
C ARG A 32 5.59 -11.69 12.30
N PRO A 33 6.62 -12.53 12.37
CA PRO A 33 7.70 -12.38 13.34
C PRO A 33 8.39 -11.02 13.23
N ASP A 34 9.03 -10.62 14.31
CA ASP A 34 9.86 -9.42 14.35
C ASP A 34 10.96 -9.49 13.29
N SER A 35 11.25 -8.38 12.65
CA SER A 35 12.23 -8.32 11.58
C SER A 35 13.25 -7.22 11.81
N ARG A 36 14.46 -7.41 11.27
CA ARG A 36 15.50 -6.40 11.31
C ARG A 36 15.14 -5.23 10.39
N GLN A 37 15.03 -4.03 10.93
CA GLN A 37 14.60 -2.85 10.21
C GLN A 37 15.47 -1.62 10.48
N GLY A 38 15.48 -0.69 9.53
CA GLY A 38 16.14 0.61 9.64
C GLY A 38 17.68 0.55 9.57
N ARG A 39 18.30 1.74 9.72
CA ARG A 39 19.76 1.87 9.79
C ARG A 39 20.25 1.24 11.10
N GLY A 40 21.09 0.19 11.00
CA GLY A 40 21.57 -0.58 12.15
C GLY A 40 20.81 -1.89 12.40
N LEU A 41 19.90 -2.29 11.53
CA LEU A 41 19.25 -3.62 11.51
C LEU A 41 18.74 -4.08 12.89
N ARG A 42 18.12 -3.18 13.66
CA ARG A 42 17.52 -3.51 14.95
C ARG A 42 16.27 -4.35 14.76
N LEU A 43 16.13 -5.37 15.58
CA LEU A 43 14.91 -6.18 15.61
C LEU A 43 13.73 -5.30 16.06
N LYS A 44 12.69 -5.20 15.23
CA LYS A 44 11.48 -4.44 15.53
C LYS A 44 10.24 -5.30 15.38
N PRO A 45 9.29 -5.18 16.30
CA PRO A 45 8.00 -5.80 16.17
C PRO A 45 7.22 -5.20 14.98
N THR A 46 6.22 -5.94 14.51
CA THR A 46 5.30 -5.39 13.50
C THR A 46 4.39 -4.35 14.14
N PRO A 47 3.88 -3.36 13.39
CA PRO A 47 2.91 -2.39 13.90
C PRO A 47 1.68 -3.06 14.55
N VAL A 48 1.19 -4.14 13.93
CA VAL A 48 0.06 -4.92 14.48
C VAL A 48 0.42 -5.61 15.79
N LYS A 49 1.64 -6.14 15.95
CA LYS A 49 2.09 -6.74 17.21
C LYS A 49 2.12 -5.71 18.34
N GLU A 50 2.73 -4.55 18.09
CA GLU A 50 2.77 -3.47 19.08
C GLU A 50 1.36 -3.03 19.50
N LYS A 51 0.48 -2.83 18.52
CA LYS A 51 -0.90 -2.43 18.80
C LYS A 51 -1.67 -3.50 19.57
N ALA A 52 -1.54 -4.77 19.22
CA ALA A 52 -2.22 -5.85 19.92
C ALA A 52 -1.79 -5.95 21.40
N PHE A 53 -0.50 -5.75 21.70
CA PHE A 53 -0.01 -5.67 23.08
C PHE A 53 -0.63 -4.49 23.83
N GLN A 54 -0.70 -3.29 23.22
CA GLN A 54 -1.34 -2.12 23.84
C GLN A 54 -2.82 -2.38 24.15
N LEU A 55 -3.48 -3.16 23.30
CA LEU A 55 -4.90 -3.52 23.46
C LEU A 55 -5.13 -4.72 24.37
N GLY A 56 -4.08 -5.36 24.88
CA GLY A 56 -4.19 -6.57 25.73
C GLY A 56 -4.78 -7.76 24.97
N ILE A 57 -4.49 -7.90 23.68
CA ILE A 57 -4.94 -9.03 22.85
C ILE A 57 -3.77 -10.01 22.68
N PRO A 58 -3.97 -11.32 22.92
CA PRO A 58 -2.93 -12.34 22.68
C PRO A 58 -2.40 -12.29 21.23
N VAL A 59 -1.10 -12.55 21.06
CA VAL A 59 -0.44 -12.48 19.75
C VAL A 59 0.31 -13.76 19.45
N LEU A 60 0.14 -14.30 18.24
CA LEU A 60 0.99 -15.33 17.67
C LEU A 60 1.81 -14.78 16.50
N THR A 61 3.07 -15.20 16.44
CA THR A 61 4.01 -14.80 15.40
C THR A 61 4.70 -16.04 14.79
N PRO A 62 3.95 -16.91 14.08
CA PRO A 62 4.50 -18.14 13.53
C PRO A 62 5.61 -17.85 12.50
N GLN A 63 6.66 -18.67 12.48
CA GLN A 63 7.71 -18.60 11.46
C GLN A 63 7.17 -19.04 10.09
N THR A 64 6.38 -20.10 10.11
CA THR A 64 5.62 -20.57 8.94
C THR A 64 4.17 -20.85 9.35
N LEU A 65 3.24 -20.64 8.43
CA LEU A 65 1.81 -20.85 8.69
C LEU A 65 1.41 -22.34 8.70
N ASN A 66 2.32 -23.24 8.31
CA ASN A 66 2.08 -24.69 8.30
C ASN A 66 2.65 -25.40 9.53
N GLU A 67 3.12 -24.68 10.53
CA GLU A 67 3.62 -25.26 11.77
C GLU A 67 2.50 -26.00 12.50
N PRO A 68 2.67 -27.30 12.86
CA PRO A 68 1.63 -28.08 13.56
C PRO A 68 1.17 -27.43 14.87
N SER A 69 2.11 -26.85 15.64
CA SER A 69 1.83 -26.11 16.86
C SER A 69 0.92 -24.89 16.62
N PHE A 70 1.18 -24.14 15.54
CA PHE A 70 0.36 -23.00 15.17
C PHE A 70 -1.05 -23.42 14.74
N LEU A 71 -1.17 -24.47 13.93
CA LEU A 71 -2.46 -25.01 13.51
C LEU A 71 -3.28 -25.47 14.72
N LEU A 72 -2.65 -26.19 15.65
CA LEU A 72 -3.30 -26.64 16.90
C LEU A 72 -3.77 -25.44 17.73
N GLU A 73 -2.95 -24.39 17.88
CA GLU A 73 -3.29 -23.17 18.61
C GLU A 73 -4.53 -22.46 18.01
N LEU A 74 -4.69 -22.47 16.69
CA LEU A 74 -5.88 -21.94 16.05
C LEU A 74 -7.10 -22.84 16.26
N GLN A 75 -6.96 -24.16 16.09
CA GLN A 75 -8.04 -25.14 16.20
C GLN A 75 -8.63 -25.20 17.62
N VAL A 76 -7.79 -25.21 18.65
CA VAL A 76 -8.23 -25.22 20.07
C VAL A 76 -9.07 -23.99 20.40
N ARG A 77 -8.81 -22.87 19.75
CA ARG A 77 -9.61 -21.64 19.91
C ARG A 77 -10.96 -21.69 19.21
N THR A 78 -11.24 -22.69 18.40
CA THR A 78 -12.51 -22.88 17.69
C THR A 78 -13.06 -21.56 17.10
N PRO A 79 -12.32 -20.88 16.21
CA PRO A 79 -12.73 -19.60 15.64
C PRO A 79 -13.96 -19.75 14.74
N ASP A 80 -14.82 -18.74 14.77
CA ASP A 80 -15.95 -18.67 13.83
C ASP A 80 -15.53 -17.99 12.52
N LEU A 81 -14.68 -16.96 12.60
CA LEU A 81 -14.28 -16.14 11.45
C LEU A 81 -12.81 -15.71 11.56
N PHE A 82 -12.11 -15.74 10.44
CA PHE A 82 -10.85 -15.02 10.30
C PHE A 82 -11.09 -13.68 9.59
N VAL A 83 -10.55 -12.60 10.16
CA VAL A 83 -10.48 -11.28 9.53
C VAL A 83 -9.04 -11.02 9.14
N VAL A 84 -8.79 -10.97 7.84
CA VAL A 84 -7.45 -10.84 7.27
C VAL A 84 -7.30 -9.45 6.63
N VAL A 85 -6.27 -8.71 7.06
CA VAL A 85 -6.00 -7.36 6.55
C VAL A 85 -4.51 -7.21 6.30
N ALA A 86 -4.12 -7.11 5.03
CA ALA A 86 -2.73 -6.97 4.61
C ALA A 86 -1.79 -8.00 5.27
N PHE A 87 -2.08 -9.26 5.03
CA PHE A 87 -1.31 -10.40 5.53
C PHE A 87 -0.80 -11.29 4.39
N SER A 88 -0.04 -12.32 4.72
CA SER A 88 0.40 -13.35 3.77
C SER A 88 -0.79 -14.18 3.27
N ILE A 89 -0.63 -14.84 2.13
CA ILE A 89 -1.58 -15.84 1.65
C ILE A 89 -1.69 -16.94 2.72
N LEU A 90 -2.93 -17.26 3.11
CA LEU A 90 -3.21 -18.34 4.05
C LEU A 90 -3.17 -19.67 3.28
N PRO A 91 -2.40 -20.66 3.76
CA PRO A 91 -2.45 -22.01 3.18
C PRO A 91 -3.82 -22.66 3.45
N PRO A 92 -4.22 -23.66 2.64
CA PRO A 92 -5.52 -24.31 2.77
C PRO A 92 -5.82 -24.82 4.19
N ASP A 93 -4.83 -25.41 4.86
CA ASP A 93 -4.98 -25.94 6.22
C ASP A 93 -5.34 -24.86 7.25
N VAL A 94 -4.89 -23.63 7.06
CA VAL A 94 -5.27 -22.47 7.89
C VAL A 94 -6.61 -21.90 7.43
N LEU A 95 -6.77 -21.75 6.11
CA LEU A 95 -7.94 -21.09 5.51
C LEU A 95 -9.27 -21.73 5.93
N HIS A 96 -9.29 -23.05 6.11
CA HIS A 96 -10.48 -23.84 6.40
C HIS A 96 -10.74 -24.10 7.91
N ILE A 97 -9.92 -23.56 8.84
CA ILE A 97 -10.13 -23.73 10.28
C ILE A 97 -11.41 -23.02 10.78
N PRO A 98 -11.72 -21.76 10.39
CA PRO A 98 -12.87 -21.07 10.95
C PRO A 98 -14.19 -21.61 10.36
N LYS A 99 -15.23 -21.72 11.24
CA LYS A 99 -16.53 -22.31 10.88
C LYS A 99 -17.27 -21.58 9.77
N ILE A 100 -17.23 -20.24 9.77
CA ILE A 100 -17.91 -19.39 8.76
C ILE A 100 -17.00 -19.16 7.56
N GLY A 101 -15.67 -19.12 7.78
CA GLY A 101 -14.68 -18.88 6.76
C GLY A 101 -13.74 -17.72 7.09
N SER A 102 -13.03 -17.28 6.08
CA SER A 102 -12.03 -16.20 6.20
C SER A 102 -12.42 -15.06 5.28
N ILE A 103 -12.41 -13.82 5.78
CA ILE A 103 -12.67 -12.62 4.98
C ILE A 103 -11.42 -11.77 4.86
N ASN A 104 -11.27 -11.07 3.74
CA ASN A 104 -10.18 -10.13 3.52
C ASN A 104 -10.72 -8.74 3.19
N LEU A 105 -10.04 -7.72 3.71
CA LEU A 105 -10.20 -6.33 3.36
C LEU A 105 -9.17 -5.94 2.31
N HIS A 106 -9.62 -5.70 1.08
CA HIS A 106 -8.78 -5.38 -0.07
C HIS A 106 -9.00 -3.94 -0.56
N PRO A 107 -7.94 -3.12 -0.72
CA PRO A 107 -8.10 -1.71 -1.09
C PRO A 107 -8.19 -1.51 -2.61
N SER A 108 -9.14 -2.15 -3.26
CA SER A 108 -9.56 -1.90 -4.64
C SER A 108 -11.01 -2.29 -4.87
N LEU A 109 -11.54 -1.96 -6.04
CA LEU A 109 -12.82 -2.45 -6.54
C LEU A 109 -12.61 -3.79 -7.27
N LEU A 110 -12.58 -4.91 -6.52
CA LEU A 110 -12.46 -6.22 -7.14
C LEU A 110 -13.59 -6.46 -8.16
N PRO A 111 -13.28 -7.09 -9.29
CA PRO A 111 -12.09 -7.84 -9.65
C PRO A 111 -10.91 -7.00 -10.18
N SER A 112 -11.02 -5.68 -10.23
CA SER A 112 -9.91 -4.81 -10.65
C SER A 112 -8.82 -4.73 -9.59
N TYR A 113 -7.56 -4.70 -10.03
CA TYR A 113 -6.38 -4.55 -9.16
C TYR A 113 -6.25 -5.64 -8.09
N ARG A 114 -6.45 -6.92 -8.45
CA ARG A 114 -6.07 -8.06 -7.61
C ARG A 114 -4.56 -8.06 -7.37
N GLY A 115 -4.12 -8.44 -6.18
CA GLY A 115 -2.68 -8.56 -5.87
C GLY A 115 -2.17 -7.57 -4.83
N PRO A 116 -0.83 -7.47 -4.67
CA PRO A 116 -0.23 -6.86 -3.50
C PRO A 116 -0.09 -5.33 -3.52
N ALA A 117 -0.29 -4.64 -4.67
CA ALA A 117 -0.08 -3.20 -4.78
C ALA A 117 -1.26 -2.45 -5.45
N PRO A 118 -2.53 -2.70 -5.06
CA PRO A 118 -3.69 -2.13 -5.73
C PRO A 118 -3.72 -0.60 -5.69
N VAL A 119 -3.36 0.02 -4.58
CA VAL A 119 -3.41 1.47 -4.40
C VAL A 119 -2.39 2.18 -5.29
N GLU A 120 -1.14 1.72 -5.26
CA GLU A 120 -0.08 2.30 -6.10
C GLU A 120 -0.40 2.14 -7.58
N ARG A 121 -0.85 0.95 -7.99
CA ARG A 121 -1.14 0.67 -9.41
C ARG A 121 -2.34 1.47 -9.92
N ALA A 122 -3.38 1.68 -9.11
CA ALA A 122 -4.51 2.54 -9.46
C ALA A 122 -4.08 4.00 -9.68
N ILE A 123 -3.27 4.56 -8.77
CA ILE A 123 -2.75 5.93 -8.92
C ILE A 123 -1.83 6.04 -10.13
N MET A 124 -0.91 5.08 -10.34
CA MET A 124 -0.01 5.08 -11.51
C MET A 124 -0.77 5.02 -12.83
N ALA A 125 -1.88 4.27 -12.86
CA ALA A 125 -2.77 4.19 -14.03
C ALA A 125 -3.58 5.48 -14.27
N GLY A 126 -3.57 6.44 -13.32
CA GLY A 126 -4.32 7.68 -13.43
C GLY A 126 -5.80 7.55 -13.12
N GLU A 127 -6.19 6.46 -12.42
CA GLU A 127 -7.57 6.26 -12.00
C GLU A 127 -8.08 7.45 -11.17
N LYS A 128 -9.34 7.80 -11.36
CA LYS A 128 -10.02 8.84 -10.59
C LYS A 128 -10.84 8.28 -9.45
N VAL A 129 -11.14 6.98 -9.50
CA VAL A 129 -11.91 6.24 -8.50
C VAL A 129 -11.21 4.91 -8.22
N THR A 130 -11.16 4.55 -6.97
CA THR A 130 -10.80 3.21 -6.48
C THR A 130 -11.87 2.76 -5.50
N GLY A 131 -11.56 1.85 -4.60
CA GLY A 131 -12.51 1.44 -3.60
C GLY A 131 -11.95 0.46 -2.59
N ILE A 132 -12.88 -0.14 -1.88
CA ILE A 132 -12.61 -1.15 -0.86
C ILE A 132 -13.55 -2.31 -1.10
N THR A 133 -13.02 -3.50 -1.03
CA THR A 133 -13.79 -4.73 -1.14
C THR A 133 -13.52 -5.61 0.08
N VAL A 134 -14.58 -6.04 0.76
CA VAL A 134 -14.53 -7.16 1.70
C VAL A 134 -15.07 -8.38 0.98
N PHE A 135 -14.30 -9.46 0.97
CA PHE A 135 -14.63 -10.68 0.24
C PHE A 135 -14.20 -11.94 1.00
N LEU A 136 -14.81 -13.08 0.69
CA LEU A 136 -14.42 -14.38 1.21
C LEU A 136 -13.10 -14.83 0.58
N LEU A 137 -12.14 -15.23 1.41
CA LEU A 137 -10.90 -15.83 0.92
C LEU A 137 -11.16 -17.22 0.35
N THR A 138 -10.46 -17.51 -0.72
CA THR A 138 -10.35 -18.82 -1.34
C THR A 138 -8.87 -19.13 -1.58
N GLU A 139 -8.54 -20.33 -2.04
CA GLU A 139 -7.18 -20.69 -2.40
C GLU A 139 -6.60 -19.83 -3.55
N LYS A 140 -7.49 -19.25 -4.38
CA LYS A 140 -7.09 -18.35 -5.47
C LYS A 140 -7.00 -16.92 -4.96
N VAL A 141 -5.85 -16.29 -5.20
CA VAL A 141 -5.55 -14.93 -4.71
C VAL A 141 -6.59 -13.92 -5.21
N ASP A 142 -7.25 -13.24 -4.28
CA ASP A 142 -8.23 -12.16 -4.47
C ASP A 142 -9.39 -12.50 -5.44
N GLN A 143 -9.78 -13.77 -5.52
CA GLN A 143 -10.82 -14.24 -6.46
C GLN A 143 -12.12 -14.71 -5.78
N GLY A 144 -12.17 -14.69 -4.45
CA GLY A 144 -13.34 -15.13 -3.71
C GLY A 144 -14.54 -14.19 -3.87
N PRO A 145 -15.75 -14.67 -3.49
CA PRO A 145 -16.98 -13.89 -3.62
C PRO A 145 -16.96 -12.62 -2.78
N ILE A 146 -17.47 -11.53 -3.35
CA ILE A 146 -17.58 -10.20 -2.72
C ILE A 146 -18.73 -10.21 -1.72
N LEU A 147 -18.48 -9.71 -0.52
CA LEU A 147 -19.48 -9.53 0.55
C LEU A 147 -19.96 -8.09 0.63
N LEU A 148 -19.05 -7.13 0.50
CA LEU A 148 -19.35 -5.70 0.51
C LEU A 148 -18.29 -4.95 -0.29
N GLN A 149 -18.71 -3.94 -1.06
CA GLN A 149 -17.82 -3.12 -1.87
C GLN A 149 -18.26 -1.66 -1.82
N ARG A 150 -17.31 -0.73 -1.78
CA ARG A 150 -17.55 0.72 -1.82
C ARG A 150 -16.54 1.44 -2.67
N GLU A 151 -17.04 2.34 -3.49
CA GLU A 151 -16.22 3.27 -4.27
C GLU A 151 -15.64 4.37 -3.39
N VAL A 152 -14.44 4.80 -3.73
CA VAL A 152 -13.73 5.89 -3.07
C VAL A 152 -13.02 6.72 -4.14
N PRO A 153 -13.31 8.03 -4.29
CA PRO A 153 -12.60 8.88 -5.24
C PRO A 153 -11.13 9.01 -4.85
N ILE A 154 -10.25 9.11 -5.83
CA ILE A 154 -8.82 9.44 -5.66
C ILE A 154 -8.67 10.94 -5.87
N ASN A 155 -8.20 11.68 -4.85
CA ASN A 155 -7.97 13.11 -4.98
C ASN A 155 -6.75 13.37 -5.87
N GLU A 156 -6.76 14.51 -6.58
CA GLU A 156 -5.78 14.81 -7.65
C GLU A 156 -4.33 14.84 -7.16
N GLU A 157 -4.08 15.40 -5.98
CA GLU A 157 -2.74 15.51 -5.40
C GLU A 157 -2.46 14.45 -4.31
N GLU A 158 -3.42 13.55 -4.05
CA GLU A 158 -3.32 12.56 -2.98
C GLU A 158 -2.20 11.55 -3.27
N THR A 159 -1.36 11.33 -2.28
CA THR A 159 -0.28 10.34 -2.32
C THR A 159 -0.80 8.92 -2.07
N GLY A 160 -0.02 7.92 -2.47
CA GLY A 160 -0.32 6.52 -2.18
C GLY A 160 -0.44 6.23 -0.67
N GLY A 161 0.38 6.88 0.15
CA GLY A 161 0.30 6.77 1.62
C GLY A 161 -0.99 7.35 2.19
N GLU A 162 -1.38 8.55 1.75
CA GLU A 162 -2.62 9.19 2.20
C GLU A 162 -3.85 8.39 1.78
N LEU A 163 -3.91 7.94 0.52
CA LEU A 163 -5.00 7.11 0.03
C LEU A 163 -5.09 5.79 0.80
N LYS A 164 -3.96 5.11 1.08
CA LYS A 164 -3.93 3.90 1.91
C LYS A 164 -4.52 4.13 3.28
N ASN A 165 -4.13 5.19 3.97
CA ASN A 165 -4.65 5.52 5.30
C ASN A 165 -6.16 5.76 5.28
N ARG A 166 -6.65 6.48 4.27
CA ARG A 166 -8.07 6.75 4.08
C ARG A 166 -8.87 5.48 3.78
N LEU A 167 -8.34 4.61 2.91
CA LEU A 167 -8.96 3.32 2.61
C LEU A 167 -8.94 2.38 3.82
N ALA A 168 -7.87 2.36 4.61
CA ALA A 168 -7.78 1.57 5.84
C ALA A 168 -8.85 1.95 6.85
N THR A 169 -9.05 3.27 7.07
CA THR A 169 -10.07 3.77 8.00
C THR A 169 -11.48 3.44 7.52
N LYS A 170 -11.80 3.71 6.24
CA LYS A 170 -13.10 3.38 5.66
C LYS A 170 -13.36 1.87 5.63
N GLY A 171 -12.33 1.07 5.35
CA GLY A 171 -12.42 -0.38 5.36
C GLY A 171 -12.70 -0.95 6.75
N ALA A 172 -12.13 -0.35 7.79
CA ALA A 172 -12.42 -0.70 9.17
C ALA A 172 -13.91 -0.43 9.53
N ASP A 173 -14.49 0.68 9.04
CA ASP A 173 -15.92 0.94 9.20
C ASP A 173 -16.78 -0.11 8.49
N MET A 174 -16.41 -0.45 7.25
CA MET A 174 -17.11 -1.47 6.47
C MET A 174 -17.09 -2.85 7.16
N LEU A 175 -15.99 -3.23 7.83
CA LEU A 175 -15.94 -4.47 8.61
C LEU A 175 -16.96 -4.45 9.75
N LEU A 176 -17.06 -3.36 10.52
CA LEU A 176 -18.03 -3.26 11.62
C LEU A 176 -19.48 -3.31 11.12
N GLU A 177 -19.78 -2.77 9.95
CA GLU A 177 -21.10 -2.86 9.34
C GLU A 177 -21.42 -4.29 8.85
N LEU A 178 -20.40 -5.00 8.34
CA LEU A 178 -20.56 -6.31 7.74
C LEU A 178 -20.68 -7.45 8.77
N LEU A 179 -19.92 -7.38 9.87
CA LEU A 179 -19.84 -8.47 10.84
C LEU A 179 -21.19 -8.88 11.46
N PRO A 180 -22.10 -7.95 11.86
CA PRO A 180 -23.43 -8.33 12.34
C PRO A 180 -24.26 -9.08 11.29
N LEU A 181 -24.10 -8.73 10.01
CA LEU A 181 -24.81 -9.38 8.91
C LEU A 181 -24.27 -10.79 8.62
N ILE A 182 -22.95 -10.98 8.75
CA ILE A 182 -22.31 -12.30 8.68
C ILE A 182 -22.82 -13.18 9.81
N GLU A 183 -22.83 -12.68 11.05
CA GLU A 183 -23.27 -13.42 12.24
C GLU A 183 -24.71 -13.90 12.14
N LYS A 184 -25.58 -13.09 11.50
CA LYS A 184 -26.98 -13.43 11.25
C LYS A 184 -27.20 -14.27 9.98
N GLY A 185 -26.16 -14.59 9.20
CA GLY A 185 -26.29 -15.28 7.91
C GLY A 185 -27.06 -14.50 6.84
N GLN A 186 -27.07 -13.16 6.94
CA GLN A 186 -27.85 -12.29 6.06
C GLN A 186 -27.08 -11.78 4.82
N ILE A 187 -25.85 -12.23 4.64
CA ILE A 187 -25.00 -11.85 3.50
C ILE A 187 -25.24 -12.79 2.33
N LYS A 188 -25.43 -12.20 1.15
CA LYS A 188 -25.43 -12.91 -0.14
C LYS A 188 -24.12 -12.62 -0.89
N PRO A 189 -23.15 -13.54 -0.87
CA PRO A 189 -21.90 -13.34 -1.58
C PRO A 189 -22.11 -13.23 -3.11
N ILE A 190 -21.40 -12.29 -3.74
CA ILE A 190 -21.48 -12.05 -5.19
C ILE A 190 -20.19 -12.55 -5.85
N ASN A 191 -20.30 -13.46 -6.80
CA ASN A 191 -19.15 -13.96 -7.55
C ASN A 191 -18.54 -12.85 -8.41
N GLN A 192 -17.21 -12.80 -8.44
CA GLN A 192 -16.49 -11.84 -9.27
C GLN A 192 -16.58 -12.21 -10.76
N VAL A 193 -16.76 -11.21 -11.63
CA VAL A 193 -16.77 -11.40 -13.08
C VAL A 193 -15.33 -11.44 -13.59
N ALA A 194 -14.83 -12.62 -13.91
CA ALA A 194 -13.42 -12.84 -14.28
C ALA A 194 -12.95 -11.97 -15.47
N ALA A 195 -13.83 -11.73 -16.46
CA ALA A 195 -13.51 -10.91 -17.63
C ALA A 195 -13.17 -9.42 -17.30
N LYS A 196 -13.55 -8.94 -16.12
CA LYS A 196 -13.24 -7.58 -15.62
C LYS A 196 -12.00 -7.53 -14.73
N ALA A 197 -11.29 -8.64 -14.56
CA ALA A 197 -10.18 -8.71 -13.64
C ALA A 197 -8.93 -8.01 -14.22
N SER A 198 -8.26 -7.23 -13.38
CA SER A 198 -6.91 -6.72 -13.63
C SER A 198 -5.99 -7.07 -12.47
N TRP A 199 -4.68 -7.04 -12.73
CA TRP A 199 -3.66 -7.44 -11.77
C TRP A 199 -2.84 -6.26 -11.30
N ALA A 200 -2.56 -6.19 -10.00
CA ALA A 200 -1.73 -5.17 -9.34
C ALA A 200 -0.47 -5.80 -8.74
N PRO A 201 0.56 -6.11 -9.56
CA PRO A 201 1.77 -6.77 -9.08
C PRO A 201 2.54 -5.90 -8.10
N LYS A 202 3.31 -6.55 -7.24
CA LYS A 202 4.20 -5.90 -6.27
C LYS A 202 5.08 -4.85 -6.96
N ILE A 203 5.25 -3.70 -6.32
CA ILE A 203 6.17 -2.65 -6.78
C ILE A 203 7.60 -3.16 -6.69
N LYS A 204 8.33 -3.12 -7.80
CA LYS A 204 9.73 -3.46 -7.95
C LYS A 204 10.58 -2.19 -8.08
N GLU A 205 11.90 -2.29 -7.95
CA GLU A 205 12.80 -1.14 -8.12
C GLU A 205 12.67 -0.49 -9.51
N ALA A 206 12.48 -1.31 -10.54
CA ALA A 206 12.24 -0.81 -11.90
C ALA A 206 10.99 0.06 -12.03
N ASP A 207 9.94 -0.23 -11.25
CA ASP A 207 8.72 0.61 -11.22
C ASP A 207 8.96 1.98 -10.55
N CYS A 208 10.07 2.11 -9.81
CA CYS A 208 10.42 3.34 -9.09
C CYS A 208 11.34 4.25 -9.92
N LEU A 209 12.04 3.70 -10.92
CA LEU A 209 12.88 4.50 -11.82
C LEU A 209 11.99 5.34 -12.75
N ILE A 210 12.25 6.65 -12.76
CA ILE A 210 11.54 7.58 -13.63
C ILE A 210 12.07 7.42 -15.06
N ASN A 211 11.14 7.16 -15.99
CA ASN A 211 11.40 7.25 -17.42
C ASN A 211 10.96 8.63 -17.93
N TRP A 212 11.90 9.51 -18.22
CA TRP A 212 11.59 10.87 -18.66
C TRP A 212 10.95 10.95 -20.05
N GLU A 213 10.99 9.87 -20.85
CA GLU A 213 10.29 9.79 -22.14
C GLU A 213 8.76 9.60 -21.96
N ASP A 214 8.29 9.31 -20.74
CA ASP A 214 6.86 9.25 -20.44
C ASP A 214 6.25 10.67 -20.33
N PRO A 215 4.92 10.81 -20.53
CA PRO A 215 4.21 12.08 -20.30
C PRO A 215 4.33 12.58 -18.85
N ALA A 216 4.37 13.90 -18.66
CA ALA A 216 4.51 14.52 -17.35
C ALA A 216 3.44 14.07 -16.34
N GLU A 217 2.18 13.92 -16.75
CA GLU A 217 1.10 13.42 -15.89
C GLU A 217 1.31 11.97 -15.44
N LYS A 218 1.83 11.11 -16.31
CA LYS A 218 2.16 9.72 -15.96
C LYS A 218 3.27 9.67 -14.90
N ILE A 219 4.33 10.48 -15.08
CA ILE A 219 5.43 10.56 -14.11
C ILE A 219 4.97 11.21 -12.81
N LYS A 220 4.14 12.24 -12.84
CA LYS A 220 3.51 12.83 -11.65
C LYS A 220 2.72 11.76 -10.86
N ASN A 221 1.93 10.94 -11.56
CA ASN A 221 1.18 9.85 -10.94
C ASN A 221 2.12 8.79 -10.33
N GLN A 222 3.22 8.43 -11.01
CA GLN A 222 4.24 7.53 -10.45
C GLN A 222 4.84 8.09 -9.16
N ILE A 223 5.21 9.38 -9.14
CA ILE A 223 5.79 10.06 -7.97
C ILE A 223 4.83 10.00 -6.79
N ARG A 224 3.57 10.43 -6.97
CA ARG A 224 2.60 10.46 -5.88
C ARG A 224 2.16 9.08 -5.43
N ALA A 225 2.06 8.09 -6.34
CA ALA A 225 1.73 6.72 -6.02
C ALA A 225 2.75 6.07 -5.08
N LEU A 226 4.03 6.36 -5.27
CA LEU A 226 5.15 5.80 -4.53
C LEU A 226 5.56 6.61 -3.29
N ASN A 227 4.85 7.68 -2.97
CA ASN A 227 5.09 8.51 -1.78
C ASN A 227 4.22 8.00 -0.61
N PRO A 228 4.76 7.76 0.59
CA PRO A 228 6.13 8.02 1.07
C PRO A 228 7.12 6.85 0.86
N SER A 229 6.70 5.76 0.30
CA SER A 229 7.56 4.58 0.12
C SER A 229 7.09 3.74 -1.07
N PRO A 230 8.02 3.25 -1.91
CA PRO A 230 9.49 3.35 -1.83
C PRO A 230 10.08 4.67 -2.33
N GLY A 231 9.31 5.52 -3.03
CA GLY A 231 9.70 6.76 -3.67
C GLY A 231 10.19 6.58 -5.10
N ALA A 232 9.65 7.38 -6.03
CA ALA A 232 10.15 7.47 -7.40
C ALA A 232 11.53 8.13 -7.42
N PHE A 233 12.42 7.68 -8.29
CA PHE A 233 13.78 8.22 -8.36
C PHE A 233 14.30 8.30 -9.80
N THR A 234 15.31 9.14 -9.95
CA THR A 234 16.16 9.27 -11.15
C THR A 234 17.62 9.32 -10.73
N PHE A 235 18.53 9.41 -11.71
CA PHE A 235 19.95 9.61 -11.43
C PHE A 235 20.42 10.96 -11.96
N ARG A 236 21.33 11.56 -11.22
CA ARG A 236 22.04 12.78 -11.58
C ARG A 236 23.51 12.48 -11.70
N GLN A 237 24.14 12.95 -12.79
CA GLN A 237 25.60 12.88 -12.92
C GLN A 237 26.26 13.93 -12.01
N VAL A 238 27.19 13.52 -11.17
CA VAL A 238 27.99 14.40 -10.30
C VAL A 238 29.46 13.99 -10.43
N GLY A 239 30.26 14.79 -11.09
CA GLY A 239 31.61 14.40 -11.46
C GLY A 239 31.61 13.10 -12.29
N ASN A 240 32.41 12.13 -11.89
CA ASN A 240 32.51 10.81 -12.55
C ASN A 240 31.47 9.78 -12.02
N GLY A 241 30.59 10.15 -11.08
CA GLY A 241 29.63 9.24 -10.48
C GLY A 241 28.19 9.64 -10.71
N LYS A 242 27.28 8.69 -10.49
CA LYS A 242 25.82 8.93 -10.49
C LYS A 242 25.30 8.97 -9.06
N VAL A 243 24.47 9.96 -8.75
CA VAL A 243 23.78 10.11 -7.47
C VAL A 243 22.28 9.88 -7.69
N ARG A 244 21.69 8.99 -6.88
CA ARG A 244 20.23 8.77 -6.90
C ARG A 244 19.52 9.98 -6.31
N ILE A 245 18.52 10.48 -7.04
CA ILE A 245 17.65 11.57 -6.60
C ILE A 245 16.22 11.04 -6.53
N LYS A 246 15.65 10.96 -5.34
CA LYS A 246 14.20 10.70 -5.19
C LYS A 246 13.43 11.99 -5.39
N ILE A 247 12.29 11.88 -6.07
CA ILE A 247 11.34 12.98 -6.24
C ILE A 247 10.10 12.65 -5.42
N TRP A 248 9.76 13.53 -4.49
CA TRP A 248 8.66 13.34 -3.56
C TRP A 248 7.40 14.12 -3.95
N LYS A 249 7.59 15.26 -4.63
CA LYS A 249 6.49 16.08 -5.10
C LYS A 249 6.87 16.85 -6.36
N ALA A 250 5.98 16.82 -7.35
CA ALA A 250 6.14 17.53 -8.59
C ALA A 250 4.78 17.90 -9.18
N LYS A 251 4.75 18.96 -10.01
CA LYS A 251 3.57 19.38 -10.77
C LYS A 251 3.85 19.31 -12.26
N ALA A 252 2.87 18.81 -12.99
CA ALA A 252 2.94 18.83 -14.45
C ALA A 252 2.76 20.25 -15.00
N CYS A 253 3.53 20.58 -16.01
CA CYS A 253 3.56 21.88 -16.67
C CYS A 253 3.63 21.71 -18.20
N SER A 254 3.20 22.73 -18.92
CA SER A 254 3.19 22.74 -20.39
C SER A 254 4.51 23.22 -21.02
N LYS A 255 5.56 23.51 -20.23
CA LYS A 255 6.87 23.91 -20.78
C LYS A 255 7.42 22.81 -21.69
N ARG A 256 7.93 23.19 -22.84
CA ARG A 256 8.57 22.27 -23.79
C ARG A 256 10.07 22.22 -23.51
N ILE A 257 10.51 21.19 -22.86
CA ILE A 257 11.90 20.90 -22.51
C ILE A 257 12.18 19.46 -22.99
N PRO A 258 13.33 19.19 -23.65
CA PRO A 258 13.63 17.81 -24.04
C PRO A 258 13.63 16.84 -22.85
N PRO A 259 13.22 15.58 -23.03
CA PRO A 259 13.12 14.60 -21.95
C PRO A 259 14.41 14.45 -21.13
N GLY A 260 14.26 14.52 -19.80
CA GLY A 260 15.36 14.45 -18.83
C GLY A 260 16.21 15.71 -18.72
N VAL A 261 16.06 16.68 -19.62
CA VAL A 261 16.82 17.94 -19.57
C VAL A 261 16.25 18.86 -18.50
N ILE A 262 17.15 19.53 -17.77
CA ILE A 262 16.79 20.43 -16.67
C ILE A 262 16.83 21.87 -17.12
N GLU A 263 15.81 22.61 -16.73
CA GLU A 263 15.81 24.07 -16.69
C GLU A 263 15.65 24.55 -15.24
N VAL A 264 16.46 25.56 -14.89
CA VAL A 264 16.33 26.29 -13.63
C VAL A 264 15.84 27.70 -13.93
N ASP A 265 14.71 28.07 -13.33
CA ASP A 265 14.08 29.36 -13.51
C ASP A 265 13.49 29.87 -12.19
N ASN A 266 13.94 31.06 -11.74
CA ASN A 266 13.48 31.71 -10.50
C ASN A 266 13.47 30.78 -9.28
N GLY A 267 14.55 30.00 -9.08
CA GLY A 267 14.68 29.06 -7.96
C GLY A 267 13.84 27.78 -8.09
N ASN A 268 13.19 27.56 -9.22
CA ASN A 268 12.45 26.32 -9.51
C ASN A 268 13.26 25.42 -10.45
N ILE A 269 13.09 24.13 -10.28
CA ILE A 269 13.66 23.09 -11.14
C ILE A 269 12.55 22.54 -12.03
N TYR A 270 12.75 22.58 -13.33
CA TYR A 270 11.89 21.95 -14.32
C TYR A 270 12.65 20.83 -15.03
N VAL A 271 12.00 19.72 -15.24
CA VAL A 271 12.57 18.58 -15.97
C VAL A 271 11.66 18.26 -17.15
N GLY A 272 12.22 18.17 -18.34
CA GLY A 272 11.48 17.81 -19.55
C GLY A 272 10.97 16.39 -19.50
N CYS A 273 9.81 16.15 -20.10
CA CYS A 273 9.16 14.86 -20.24
C CYS A 273 8.84 14.59 -21.69
N GLY A 274 8.45 13.34 -22.04
CA GLY A 274 8.04 13.02 -23.41
C GLY A 274 6.89 13.90 -23.91
N GLU A 275 6.00 14.30 -22.99
CA GLU A 275 4.98 15.32 -23.20
C GLU A 275 4.94 16.26 -22.00
N GLY A 276 5.13 17.57 -22.22
CA GLY A 276 5.20 18.57 -21.17
C GLY A 276 6.49 18.53 -20.35
N SER A 277 6.41 18.95 -19.10
CA SER A 277 7.53 18.96 -18.15
C SER A 277 7.02 18.83 -16.73
N LEU A 278 7.90 18.50 -15.78
CA LEU A 278 7.62 18.51 -14.37
C LEU A 278 8.33 19.67 -13.68
N LYS A 279 7.57 20.47 -12.92
CA LYS A 279 8.12 21.36 -11.91
C LYS A 279 8.35 20.53 -10.65
N ILE A 280 9.61 20.37 -10.25
CA ILE A 280 9.98 19.64 -9.04
C ILE A 280 9.76 20.53 -7.83
N GLU A 281 8.99 20.06 -6.86
CA GLU A 281 8.71 20.79 -5.61
C GLU A 281 9.56 20.27 -4.44
N VAL A 282 9.63 18.93 -4.29
CA VAL A 282 10.39 18.29 -3.21
C VAL A 282 11.22 17.14 -3.77
N LEU A 283 12.51 17.13 -3.46
CA LEU A 283 13.44 16.09 -3.89
C LEU A 283 14.44 15.71 -2.80
N GLN A 284 15.10 14.58 -2.95
CA GLN A 284 16.03 14.06 -1.97
C GLN A 284 17.23 13.38 -2.64
N ALA A 285 18.43 13.92 -2.45
CA ALA A 285 19.64 13.22 -2.81
C ALA A 285 19.91 12.05 -1.86
N GLU A 286 20.56 11.01 -2.38
CA GLU A 286 20.91 9.82 -1.62
C GLU A 286 21.64 10.19 -0.33
N GLY A 287 21.24 9.56 0.79
CA GLY A 287 21.83 9.80 2.12
C GLY A 287 21.47 11.15 2.76
N LYS A 288 20.71 12.01 2.11
CA LYS A 288 20.29 13.33 2.62
C LYS A 288 18.84 13.32 3.07
N LYS A 289 18.37 14.43 3.66
CA LYS A 289 16.95 14.69 3.97
C LYS A 289 16.24 15.24 2.72
N PRO A 290 14.91 15.06 2.60
CA PRO A 290 14.12 15.74 1.58
C PRO A 290 14.25 17.28 1.73
N LEU A 291 14.33 17.98 0.60
CA LEU A 291 14.44 19.44 0.51
C LEU A 291 13.46 19.98 -0.53
N SER A 292 13.01 21.22 -0.36
CA SER A 292 12.38 21.97 -1.47
C SER A 292 13.38 22.17 -2.60
N ALA A 293 12.89 22.35 -3.83
CA ALA A 293 13.74 22.61 -4.98
C ALA A 293 14.66 23.84 -4.75
N GLU A 294 14.13 24.90 -4.19
CA GLU A 294 14.89 26.10 -3.83
C GLU A 294 16.02 25.81 -2.84
N ALA A 295 15.71 25.08 -1.74
CA ALA A 295 16.71 24.72 -0.74
C ALA A 295 17.79 23.79 -1.32
N PHE A 296 17.39 22.90 -2.24
CA PHE A 296 18.31 22.02 -2.93
C PHE A 296 19.29 22.81 -3.82
N LEU A 297 18.80 23.80 -4.57
CA LEU A 297 19.61 24.65 -5.43
C LEU A 297 20.63 25.50 -4.66
N ARG A 298 20.33 25.93 -3.43
CA ARG A 298 21.29 26.67 -2.60
C ARG A 298 22.53 25.85 -2.23
N GLY A 299 22.36 24.53 -2.08
CA GLY A 299 23.45 23.64 -1.70
C GLY A 299 24.01 22.77 -2.83
N ASN A 300 23.43 22.83 -4.03
CA ASN A 300 23.83 22.00 -5.16
C ASN A 300 23.86 22.86 -6.45
N LYS A 301 24.99 22.89 -7.10
CA LYS A 301 25.13 23.55 -8.41
C LYS A 301 24.43 22.67 -9.46
N VAL A 302 23.19 22.99 -9.80
CA VAL A 302 22.45 22.38 -10.91
C VAL A 302 22.66 23.27 -12.15
N ILE A 303 23.12 22.70 -13.24
CA ILE A 303 23.46 23.45 -14.46
C ILE A 303 22.27 23.36 -15.42
N LYS A 304 21.86 24.49 -15.98
CA LYS A 304 20.87 24.52 -17.07
C LYS A 304 21.34 23.65 -18.24
N GLY A 305 20.47 22.78 -18.73
CA GLY A 305 20.82 21.82 -19.79
C GLY A 305 21.41 20.50 -19.26
N GLU A 306 21.65 20.35 -17.96
CA GLU A 306 22.01 19.09 -17.35
C GLU A 306 20.91 18.04 -17.63
N LYS A 307 21.28 16.78 -17.83
CA LYS A 307 20.32 15.69 -18.08
C LYS A 307 20.27 14.75 -16.89
N TRP A 308 19.06 14.44 -16.41
CA TRP A 308 18.80 13.39 -15.42
C TRP A 308 18.32 12.10 -16.11
N GLY A 309 18.83 10.93 -15.64
CA GLY A 309 18.47 9.64 -16.21
C GLY A 309 19.58 8.59 -16.11
#